data_21afd7e68045aae63f2c8408c0a1f126
#
_entry.id   21afd7e68045aae63f2c8408c0a1f126
#
_cell.length_a   1.000
_cell.length_b   1.000
_cell.length_c   1.000
_cell.angle_alpha   90.00
_cell.angle_beta   90.00
_cell.angle_gamma   90.00
#
_symmetry.space_group_name_H-M   'P 1'
#
loop_
_entity.id
_entity.type
_entity.pdbx_description
1 polymer ?
#
loop_
_entity_poly.entity_id
_entity_poly.type
_entity_poly.pdbx_seq_one_letter_code
_entity_poly.pdbx_strand_id
1 'polypeptide(L)'
;MSGEFSVCQFFPDDSYEYVRRYVSAEEAVKAFGHYTNNVASKIGVTKRVIITDGGDCVTLEWQQGKGITFPPEYKNYIPKG
;
A
#
# COMPACT_ATOMS: atom_id res chain seq x y z
N MET A 1 -3.07 -12.07 -16.81
CA MET A 1 -1.82 -12.68 -16.39
C MET A 1 -1.49 -12.27 -14.97
N SER A 2 -1.15 -13.22 -14.14
CA SER A 2 -0.80 -12.91 -12.77
C SER A 2 0.61 -12.31 -12.71
N GLY A 3 0.84 -11.48 -11.71
CA GLY A 3 2.15 -10.94 -11.43
C GLY A 3 2.67 -11.49 -10.12
N GLU A 4 3.67 -10.84 -9.57
CA GLU A 4 4.28 -11.28 -8.33
C GLU A 4 3.99 -10.32 -7.17
N PHE A 5 3.27 -9.23 -7.42
CA PHE A 5 3.07 -8.18 -6.43
C PHE A 5 1.76 -8.36 -5.68
N SER A 6 1.76 -8.02 -4.41
CA SER A 6 0.57 -8.05 -3.58
C SER A 6 0.46 -6.74 -2.83
N VAL A 7 -0.78 -6.31 -2.57
CA VAL A 7 -1.07 -5.08 -1.83
C VAL A 7 -1.81 -5.47 -0.55
N CYS A 8 -1.32 -4.99 0.58
CA CYS A 8 -1.89 -5.32 1.88
C CYS A 8 -2.16 -4.03 2.66
N GLN A 9 -3.32 -3.93 3.29
CA GLN A 9 -3.61 -2.82 4.18
C GLN A 9 -3.67 -3.30 5.63
N PHE A 10 -3.22 -2.44 6.52
CA PHE A 10 -3.19 -2.71 7.96
C PHE A 10 -4.12 -1.76 8.68
N PHE A 11 -4.75 -2.25 9.74
CA PHE A 11 -5.69 -1.50 10.54
C PHE A 11 -5.11 -1.18 11.91
N PRO A 12 -5.71 -0.23 12.67
CA PRO A 12 -5.14 0.17 13.97
C PRO A 12 -5.00 -0.94 15.00
N ASP A 13 -5.78 -2.01 14.90
CA ASP A 13 -5.69 -3.15 15.82
C ASP A 13 -4.63 -4.16 15.39
N ASP A 14 -3.78 -3.79 14.41
CA ASP A 14 -2.72 -4.62 13.83
C ASP A 14 -3.23 -5.78 12.98
N SER A 15 -4.53 -5.86 12.70
CA SER A 15 -5.04 -6.78 11.69
C SER A 15 -4.70 -6.24 10.30
N TYR A 16 -4.77 -7.12 9.30
CA TYR A 16 -4.45 -6.74 7.94
C TYR A 16 -5.33 -7.50 6.95
N GLU A 17 -5.36 -7.00 5.72
CA GLU A 17 -6.13 -7.61 4.65
C GLU A 17 -5.38 -7.43 3.34
N TYR A 18 -5.22 -8.53 2.59
CA TYR A 18 -4.69 -8.45 1.23
C TYR A 18 -5.80 -7.99 0.30
N VAL A 19 -5.62 -6.80 -0.28
CA VAL A 19 -6.61 -6.24 -1.20
C VAL A 19 -6.34 -6.62 -2.64
N ARG A 20 -5.09 -7.01 -2.94
CA ARG A 20 -4.68 -7.58 -4.24
C ARG A 20 -3.58 -8.59 -3.98
N ARG A 21 -3.62 -9.70 -4.70
CA ARG A 21 -2.60 -10.74 -4.57
C ARG A 21 -2.14 -11.18 -5.96
N TYR A 22 -0.83 -11.26 -6.13
CA TYR A 22 -0.21 -11.81 -7.34
C TYR A 22 -0.66 -11.08 -8.59
N VAL A 23 -0.57 -9.76 -8.54
CA VAL A 23 -0.93 -8.89 -9.67
C VAL A 23 0.32 -8.25 -10.25
N SER A 24 0.16 -7.58 -11.40
CA SER A 24 1.26 -6.87 -12.03
C SER A 24 1.67 -5.65 -11.18
N ALA A 25 2.88 -5.14 -11.43
CA ALA A 25 3.36 -3.95 -10.75
C ALA A 25 2.41 -2.77 -10.99
N GLU A 26 1.93 -2.62 -12.23
CA GLU A 26 1.01 -1.54 -12.58
C GLU A 26 -0.29 -1.62 -11.78
N GLU A 27 -0.86 -2.81 -11.70
CA GLU A 27 -2.10 -3.02 -10.97
C GLU A 27 -1.90 -2.82 -9.47
N ALA A 28 -0.75 -3.25 -8.93
CA ALA A 28 -0.43 -3.05 -7.53
C ALA A 28 -0.32 -1.57 -7.19
N VAL A 29 0.33 -0.78 -8.04
CA VAL A 29 0.49 0.66 -7.82
C VAL A 29 -0.87 1.35 -7.88
N LYS A 30 -1.75 0.97 -8.80
CA LYS A 30 -3.10 1.53 -8.87
C LYS A 30 -3.88 1.25 -7.60
N ALA A 31 -3.85 0.01 -7.12
CA ALA A 31 -4.55 -0.34 -5.88
C ALA A 31 -3.95 0.41 -4.69
N PHE A 32 -2.63 0.50 -4.63
CA PHE A 32 -1.94 1.25 -3.58
C PHE A 32 -2.43 2.70 -3.53
N GLY A 33 -2.50 3.36 -4.69
CA GLY A 33 -2.99 4.74 -4.76
C GLY A 33 -4.42 4.84 -4.25
N HIS A 34 -5.29 3.91 -4.65
CA HIS A 34 -6.68 3.91 -4.21
C HIS A 34 -6.79 3.76 -2.69
N TYR A 35 -6.07 2.79 -2.11
CA TYR A 35 -6.20 2.50 -0.68
C TYR A 35 -5.47 3.48 0.22
N THR A 36 -4.60 4.31 -0.32
CA THR A 36 -3.95 5.38 0.45
C THR A 36 -4.70 6.71 0.35
N ASN A 37 -5.68 6.83 -0.57
CA ASN A 37 -6.42 8.07 -0.79
C ASN A 37 -7.92 7.95 -0.55
N ASN A 38 -8.41 6.77 -0.16
CA ASN A 38 -9.84 6.62 0.07
C ASN A 38 -10.24 7.21 1.43
N VAL A 39 -11.55 7.21 1.71
CA VAL A 39 -12.07 7.78 2.95
C VAL A 39 -11.47 7.08 4.17
N ALA A 40 -11.38 5.74 4.12
CA ALA A 40 -10.87 4.96 5.25
C ALA A 40 -9.45 5.37 5.62
N SER A 41 -8.58 5.59 4.63
CA SER A 41 -7.21 6.02 4.91
C SER A 41 -7.15 7.44 5.46
N LYS A 42 -8.04 8.32 4.99
CA LYS A 42 -8.04 9.72 5.42
C LYS A 42 -8.53 9.89 6.86
N ILE A 43 -9.43 9.03 7.31
CA ILE A 43 -9.94 9.12 8.68
C ILE A 43 -9.21 8.19 9.66
N GLY A 44 -8.14 7.52 9.19
CA GLY A 44 -7.31 6.69 10.05
C GLY A 44 -7.78 5.27 10.26
N VAL A 45 -8.78 4.80 9.53
CA VAL A 45 -9.21 3.39 9.59
C VAL A 45 -8.16 2.50 8.95
N THR A 46 -7.55 2.96 7.86
CA THR A 46 -6.41 2.28 7.27
C THR A 46 -5.14 2.95 7.79
N LYS A 47 -4.35 2.19 8.52
CA LYS A 47 -3.15 2.70 9.19
C LYS A 47 -1.91 2.64 8.29
N ARG A 48 -1.82 1.61 7.45
CA ARG A 48 -0.63 1.34 6.65
C ARG A 48 -1.02 0.55 5.41
N VAL A 49 -0.36 0.83 4.30
CA VAL A 49 -0.54 0.06 3.07
C VAL A 49 0.84 -0.27 2.53
N ILE A 50 1.05 -1.51 2.12
CA ILE A 50 2.33 -1.95 1.56
C ILE A 50 2.10 -2.69 0.24
N ILE A 51 3.14 -2.66 -0.60
CA ILE A 51 3.25 -3.56 -1.75
C ILE A 51 4.42 -4.49 -1.46
N THR A 52 4.19 -5.80 -1.63
CA THR A 52 5.25 -6.79 -1.51
C THR A 52 5.49 -7.45 -2.86
N ASP A 53 6.71 -7.96 -3.07
CA ASP A 53 7.05 -8.69 -4.28
C ASP A 53 6.87 -10.20 -4.06
N GLY A 54 7.33 -11.01 -5.01
CA GLY A 54 7.18 -12.45 -4.95
C GLY A 54 7.95 -13.12 -3.82
N GLY A 55 8.93 -12.43 -3.23
CA GLY A 55 9.69 -12.92 -2.09
C GLY A 55 9.23 -12.35 -0.77
N ASP A 56 8.03 -11.78 -0.73
CA ASP A 56 7.44 -11.14 0.46
C ASP A 56 8.25 -9.95 0.97
N CYS A 57 9.06 -9.35 0.11
CA CYS A 57 9.80 -8.13 0.46
C CYS A 57 8.95 -6.91 0.19
N VAL A 58 8.92 -5.97 1.14
CA VAL A 58 8.21 -4.70 0.97
C VAL A 58 8.94 -3.86 -0.07
N THR A 59 8.21 -3.49 -1.12
CA THR A 59 8.77 -2.62 -2.18
C THR A 59 8.24 -1.19 -2.08
N LEU A 60 7.10 -1.00 -1.41
CA LEU A 60 6.51 0.33 -1.23
C LEU A 60 5.72 0.31 0.06
N GLU A 61 5.81 1.38 0.84
CA GLU A 61 5.08 1.48 2.11
C GLU A 61 4.53 2.89 2.29
N TRP A 62 3.29 2.96 2.75
CA TRP A 62 2.62 4.20 3.12
C TRP A 62 2.08 4.05 4.55
N GLN A 63 2.19 5.12 5.35
CA GLN A 63 1.61 5.15 6.69
C GLN A 63 0.72 6.38 6.83
N GLN A 64 -0.41 6.19 7.48
CA GLN A 64 -1.38 7.26 7.69
C GLN A 64 -0.71 8.39 8.50
N GLY A 65 -0.83 9.60 8.00
CA GLY A 65 -0.23 10.77 8.64
C GLY A 65 1.22 11.02 8.26
N LYS A 66 1.88 10.08 7.61
CA LYS A 66 3.30 10.22 7.24
C LYS A 66 3.53 10.19 5.74
N GLY A 67 2.60 9.62 4.96
CA GLY A 67 2.79 9.43 3.53
C GLY A 67 3.65 8.22 3.24
N ILE A 68 4.36 8.22 2.11
CA ILE A 68 5.21 7.09 1.74
C ILE A 68 6.47 7.10 2.59
N THR A 69 6.68 5.99 3.30
CA THR A 69 7.81 5.84 4.23
C THR A 69 8.92 4.95 3.67
N PHE A 70 8.65 4.21 2.60
CA PHE A 70 9.65 3.35 1.98
C PHE A 70 9.30 3.20 0.49
N PRO A 71 10.24 3.35 -0.45
CA PRO A 71 11.65 3.70 -0.23
C PRO A 71 11.80 5.16 0.25
N PRO A 72 12.92 5.49 0.93
CA PRO A 72 13.10 6.84 1.49
C PRO A 72 13.06 7.97 0.47
N GLU A 73 13.41 7.70 -0.78
CA GLU A 73 13.39 8.74 -1.82
C GLU A 73 11.98 9.22 -2.16
N TYR A 74 10.95 8.49 -1.76
CA TYR A 74 9.56 8.89 -1.98
C TYR A 74 8.89 9.45 -0.72
N LYS A 75 9.67 9.79 0.28
CA LYS A 75 9.17 10.19 1.59
C LYS A 75 8.11 11.29 1.56
N ASN A 76 8.28 12.25 0.65
CA ASN A 76 7.36 13.38 0.55
C ASN A 76 6.36 13.24 -0.59
N TYR A 77 6.33 12.10 -1.25
CA TYR A 77 5.41 11.86 -2.35
C TYR A 77 4.02 11.56 -1.81
N ILE A 78 3.00 12.16 -2.41
CA ILE A 78 1.60 11.92 -2.04
C ILE A 78 0.95 11.17 -3.20
N PRO A 79 0.61 9.87 -3.02
CA PRO A 79 -0.02 9.10 -4.09
C PRO A 79 -1.39 9.67 -4.47
N LYS A 80 -1.73 9.59 -5.75
CA LYS A 80 -3.05 9.95 -6.25
C LYS A 80 -3.76 8.68 -6.66
N GLY A 81 -4.91 8.45 -6.07
CA GLY A 81 -5.71 7.27 -6.35
C GLY A 81 -6.61 7.37 -7.55
#